data_16078c4d8248738fc8b9a1ad275bafe7
#
_entry.id   16078c4d8248738fc8b9a1ad275bafe7
#
_cell.length_a   1.000
_cell.length_b   1.000
_cell.length_c   1.000
_cell.angle_alpha   90.00
_cell.angle_beta   90.00
_cell.angle_gamma   90.00
#
_symmetry.space_group_name_H-M   'P 1'
#
loop_
_entity.id
_entity.type
_entity.pdbx_description
1 polymer ?
#
loop_
_entity_poly.entity_id
_entity_poly.type
_entity_poly.pdbx_seq_one_letter_code
_entity_poly.pdbx_strand_id
1 'polypeptide(L)'
;MILLVDNYDSFTFNLYQYLGELGAEVKVVRNDALSVEEALALRPERIVISPGPGTPDEAGISIELTRRSPVPLLGVCLGHQALGQAFGGRVVRAPKPMHGKTSEVRHDGRTIFAGLPDTFTATRYHSLVVAPDSVPDCMEVSAWTEGGIVMGLRHRERPLEGVQFHPESILTAVGKDLLRNFLGLGVRVSIKRHLARLVRGERLSEEEAASAMGAIMDGEATSAQIGALLAALAARGETEDEVVGFARAMRARAVPLSSQGAVDTCGTGGDGAGTFNISTVASFVVAACGVPVAKHGNRSASGTCGSADVLEALGVRIDAPTASVQRALDETGWTFLFAPRFHASTRHAALPRREIGVRTAFNLLGPLTNPARPEGQVVGVPKPELTPFLARCLGRLGTRRAWVVHGCGLDELTLAGETTVTELHGGGLRTFAVTPAEAGLDPAPLEALRGGDPRANAAIAREVLSGARGPRRDVVLLNAAAALVVAGRAADLREGVRQAAQAIDDGRALAVLERAREALA
;
A
#
# COMPACT_ATOMS: atom_id res chain seq x y z
N MET A 1 -14.43 20.60 0.62
CA MET A 1 -14.68 21.47 1.80
C MET A 1 -15.86 20.95 2.59
N ILE A 2 -15.76 20.93 3.94
CA ILE A 2 -16.86 20.60 4.88
C ILE A 2 -17.45 21.89 5.43
N LEU A 3 -18.77 22.00 5.45
CA LEU A 3 -19.48 23.08 6.14
C LEU A 3 -19.77 22.63 7.57
N LEU A 4 -19.20 23.30 8.57
CA LEU A 4 -19.49 23.09 9.98
C LEU A 4 -20.38 24.21 10.50
N VAL A 5 -21.63 23.88 10.81
CA VAL A 5 -22.60 24.84 11.38
C VAL A 5 -22.42 24.90 12.88
N ASP A 6 -22.05 26.07 13.40
CA ASP A 6 -21.81 26.33 14.82
C ASP A 6 -23.09 26.81 15.50
N ASN A 7 -23.61 25.98 16.40
CA ASN A 7 -24.77 26.31 17.25
C ASN A 7 -24.35 27.05 18.55
N TYR A 8 -23.32 27.88 18.48
CA TYR A 8 -22.80 28.64 19.62
C TYR A 8 -22.27 27.74 20.75
N ASP A 9 -21.55 26.67 20.36
CA ASP A 9 -21.00 25.70 21.29
C ASP A 9 -19.47 25.73 21.37
N SER A 10 -18.92 25.64 22.57
CA SER A 10 -17.46 25.63 22.79
C SER A 10 -16.76 24.41 22.19
N PHE A 11 -17.48 23.32 22.01
CA PHE A 11 -16.92 22.07 21.42
C PHE A 11 -16.92 22.09 19.87
N THR A 12 -17.54 23.09 19.22
CA THR A 12 -17.51 23.23 17.76
C THR A 12 -16.07 23.26 17.23
N PHE A 13 -15.16 23.95 17.92
CA PHE A 13 -13.77 24.04 17.50
C PHE A 13 -12.97 22.77 17.73
N ASN A 14 -13.41 21.87 18.64
CA ASN A 14 -12.84 20.54 18.75
C ASN A 14 -13.22 19.67 17.54
N LEU A 15 -14.48 19.77 17.05
CA LEU A 15 -14.89 19.14 15.79
C LEU A 15 -14.07 19.70 14.61
N TYR A 16 -13.91 21.02 14.52
CA TYR A 16 -13.08 21.68 13.52
C TYR A 16 -11.65 21.13 13.52
N GLN A 17 -11.03 21.05 14.71
CA GLN A 17 -9.68 20.54 14.87
C GLN A 17 -9.58 19.07 14.45
N TYR A 18 -10.49 18.20 14.91
CA TYR A 18 -10.46 16.79 14.56
C TYR A 18 -10.66 16.54 13.07
N LEU A 19 -11.57 17.26 12.42
CA LEU A 19 -11.78 17.19 10.98
C LEU A 19 -10.56 17.70 10.21
N GLY A 20 -9.92 18.78 10.68
CA GLY A 20 -8.67 19.30 10.11
C GLY A 20 -7.50 18.33 10.25
N GLU A 21 -7.34 17.68 11.42
CA GLU A 21 -6.33 16.63 11.64
C GLU A 21 -6.56 15.39 10.75
N LEU A 22 -7.79 15.16 10.31
CA LEU A 22 -8.16 14.12 9.35
C LEU A 22 -7.96 14.56 7.89
N GLY A 23 -7.42 15.76 7.66
CA GLY A 23 -7.09 16.28 6.34
C GLY A 23 -8.22 16.98 5.61
N ALA A 24 -9.35 17.27 6.29
CA ALA A 24 -10.47 17.95 5.69
C ALA A 24 -10.29 19.49 5.72
N GLU A 25 -10.63 20.15 4.62
CA GLU A 25 -10.83 21.60 4.61
C GLU A 25 -12.20 21.92 5.22
N VAL A 26 -12.24 22.71 6.32
CA VAL A 26 -13.45 23.00 7.08
C VAL A 26 -13.73 24.48 7.10
N LYS A 27 -14.96 24.86 6.75
CA LYS A 27 -15.50 26.22 6.91
C LYS A 27 -16.53 26.24 8.03
N VAL A 28 -16.27 27.00 9.09
CA VAL A 28 -17.18 27.18 10.21
C VAL A 28 -18.09 28.39 9.92
N VAL A 29 -19.40 28.23 10.13
CA VAL A 29 -20.39 29.31 10.04
C VAL A 29 -21.36 29.20 11.20
N ARG A 30 -21.78 30.37 11.77
CA ARG A 30 -22.82 30.41 12.80
C ARG A 30 -24.17 29.99 12.22
N ASN A 31 -25.01 29.37 13.02
CA ASN A 31 -26.33 28.85 12.62
C ASN A 31 -27.33 29.91 12.16
N ASP A 32 -27.04 31.18 12.43
CA ASP A 32 -27.83 32.38 12.09
C ASP A 32 -27.10 33.33 11.11
N ALA A 33 -25.87 32.98 10.69
CA ALA A 33 -25.06 33.84 9.84
C ALA A 33 -25.38 33.71 8.34
N LEU A 34 -26.01 32.64 7.93
CA LEU A 34 -26.39 32.35 6.53
C LEU A 34 -27.80 31.78 6.48
N SER A 35 -28.51 32.05 5.38
CA SER A 35 -29.71 31.29 5.02
C SER A 35 -29.32 29.86 4.56
N VAL A 36 -30.28 28.95 4.48
CA VAL A 36 -30.08 27.60 3.96
C VAL A 36 -29.60 27.63 2.51
N GLU A 37 -30.14 28.54 1.70
CA GLU A 37 -29.78 28.79 0.30
C GLU A 37 -28.30 29.17 0.18
N GLU A 38 -27.87 30.15 0.99
CA GLU A 38 -26.46 30.60 1.00
C GLU A 38 -25.51 29.50 1.49
N ALA A 39 -25.91 28.74 2.52
CA ALA A 39 -25.14 27.61 3.01
C ALA A 39 -24.95 26.53 1.94
N LEU A 40 -26.00 26.20 1.20
CA LEU A 40 -25.95 25.23 0.09
C LEU A 40 -25.21 25.79 -1.15
N ALA A 41 -25.27 27.10 -1.38
CA ALA A 41 -24.54 27.77 -2.48
C ALA A 41 -23.01 27.70 -2.29
N LEU A 42 -22.50 27.45 -1.08
CA LEU A 42 -21.08 27.16 -0.81
C LEU A 42 -20.63 25.83 -1.41
N ARG A 43 -21.55 24.99 -1.88
CA ARG A 43 -21.31 23.64 -2.45
C ARG A 43 -20.45 22.77 -1.55
N PRO A 44 -20.82 22.57 -0.27
CA PRO A 44 -20.07 21.70 0.61
C PRO A 44 -20.14 20.25 0.10
N GLU A 45 -19.05 19.51 0.27
CA GLU A 45 -19.02 18.06 0.02
C GLU A 45 -19.71 17.28 1.14
N ARG A 46 -19.69 17.84 2.37
CA ARG A 46 -20.32 17.29 3.57
C ARG A 46 -20.73 18.43 4.48
N ILE A 47 -21.69 18.16 5.36
CA ILE A 47 -22.16 19.12 6.37
C ILE A 47 -22.04 18.46 7.75
N VAL A 48 -21.57 19.23 8.73
CA VAL A 48 -21.59 18.85 10.15
C VAL A 48 -22.40 19.91 10.90
N ILE A 49 -23.36 19.49 11.71
CA ILE A 49 -24.11 20.37 12.61
C ILE A 49 -23.62 20.12 14.03
N SER A 50 -23.07 21.14 14.65
CA SER A 50 -22.42 21.08 15.95
C SER A 50 -23.40 20.82 17.11
N PRO A 51 -22.88 20.43 18.28
CA PRO A 51 -23.60 20.64 19.55
C PRO A 51 -24.06 22.09 19.74
N GLY A 52 -24.93 22.32 20.72
CA GLY A 52 -25.36 23.65 21.07
C GLY A 52 -26.28 23.66 22.29
N PRO A 53 -26.51 24.83 22.87
CA PRO A 53 -27.49 25.03 23.93
C PRO A 53 -28.94 25.06 23.39
N GLY A 54 -29.92 24.94 24.29
CA GLY A 54 -31.34 25.09 23.95
C GLY A 54 -31.95 23.87 23.27
N THR A 55 -32.85 24.13 22.37
CA THR A 55 -33.61 23.14 21.59
C THR A 55 -33.32 23.27 20.09
N PRO A 56 -33.64 22.26 19.29
CA PRO A 56 -33.45 22.34 17.83
C PRO A 56 -34.23 23.51 17.19
N ASP A 57 -35.35 23.94 17.78
CA ASP A 57 -36.12 25.07 17.27
C ASP A 57 -35.37 26.41 17.37
N GLU A 58 -34.40 26.48 18.29
CA GLU A 58 -33.53 27.64 18.52
C GLU A 58 -32.19 27.54 17.75
N ALA A 59 -31.99 26.46 17.00
CA ALA A 59 -30.74 26.17 16.31
C ALA A 59 -30.65 26.77 14.89
N GLY A 60 -31.27 27.91 14.64
CA GLY A 60 -31.20 28.65 13.37
C GLY A 60 -31.54 27.78 12.16
N ILE A 61 -30.62 27.71 11.20
CA ILE A 61 -30.82 26.95 9.95
C ILE A 61 -30.75 25.43 10.12
N SER A 62 -30.38 24.88 11.29
CA SER A 62 -29.98 23.48 11.48
C SER A 62 -31.05 22.47 11.04
N ILE A 63 -32.33 22.69 11.42
CA ILE A 63 -33.42 21.76 11.03
C ILE A 63 -33.66 21.79 9.53
N GLU A 64 -33.81 22.97 8.94
CA GLU A 64 -34.15 23.13 7.52
C GLU A 64 -32.96 22.72 6.61
N LEU A 65 -31.75 23.04 7.03
CA LEU A 65 -30.54 22.58 6.35
C LEU A 65 -30.45 21.04 6.35
N THR A 66 -30.78 20.39 7.48
CA THR A 66 -30.83 18.91 7.56
C THR A 66 -31.88 18.35 6.62
N ARG A 67 -33.07 18.95 6.58
CA ARG A 67 -34.17 18.49 5.70
C ARG A 67 -33.79 18.61 4.22
N ARG A 68 -33.06 19.63 3.83
CA ARG A 68 -32.74 20.00 2.44
C ARG A 68 -31.35 19.58 2.00
N SER A 69 -30.51 19.03 2.87
CA SER A 69 -29.12 18.66 2.51
C SER A 69 -29.06 17.68 1.35
N PRO A 70 -28.38 18.01 0.24
CA PRO A 70 -28.15 17.09 -0.88
C PRO A 70 -26.90 16.23 -0.70
N VAL A 71 -26.14 16.46 0.36
CA VAL A 71 -24.83 15.82 0.63
C VAL A 71 -24.83 15.12 1.99
N PRO A 72 -23.85 14.24 2.28
CA PRO A 72 -23.74 13.62 3.60
C PRO A 72 -23.72 14.63 4.73
N LEU A 73 -24.52 14.37 5.78
CA LEU A 73 -24.65 15.25 6.94
C LEU A 73 -24.51 14.44 8.24
N LEU A 74 -23.72 14.98 9.16
CA LEU A 74 -23.58 14.47 10.52
C LEU A 74 -24.07 15.50 11.53
N GLY A 75 -25.11 15.16 12.29
CA GLY A 75 -25.56 15.95 13.44
C GLY A 75 -24.93 15.47 14.75
N VAL A 76 -24.34 16.37 15.54
CA VAL A 76 -23.74 16.06 16.83
C VAL A 76 -24.55 16.69 17.95
N CYS A 77 -24.98 15.91 18.92
CA CYS A 77 -25.77 16.32 20.10
C CYS A 77 -27.03 17.12 19.71
N LEU A 78 -27.01 18.45 19.74
CA LEU A 78 -28.13 19.32 19.25
C LEU A 78 -28.40 19.06 17.76
N GLY A 79 -27.36 18.89 16.95
CA GLY A 79 -27.48 18.51 15.52
C GLY A 79 -28.15 17.15 15.30
N HIS A 80 -27.94 16.18 16.17
CA HIS A 80 -28.65 14.89 16.17
C HIS A 80 -30.14 15.06 16.50
N GLN A 81 -30.46 15.93 17.49
CA GLN A 81 -31.83 16.24 17.84
C GLN A 81 -32.53 16.97 16.71
N ALA A 82 -31.84 17.92 16.06
CA ALA A 82 -32.31 18.60 14.84
C ALA A 82 -32.59 17.60 13.70
N LEU A 83 -31.76 16.59 13.52
CA LEU A 83 -31.98 15.50 12.56
C LEU A 83 -33.25 14.72 12.89
N GLY A 84 -33.44 14.30 14.13
CA GLY A 84 -34.67 13.60 14.54
C GLY A 84 -35.91 14.47 14.30
N GLN A 85 -35.89 15.73 14.72
CA GLN A 85 -37.03 16.67 14.60
C GLN A 85 -37.30 17.06 13.14
N ALA A 86 -36.29 17.18 12.28
CA ALA A 86 -36.46 17.50 10.87
C ALA A 86 -37.41 16.56 10.13
N PHE A 87 -37.46 15.30 10.57
CA PHE A 87 -38.32 14.26 9.98
C PHE A 87 -39.53 13.86 10.83
N GLY A 88 -39.83 14.61 11.90
CA GLY A 88 -41.05 14.45 12.71
C GLY A 88 -40.85 13.73 14.06
N GLY A 89 -39.63 13.42 14.44
CA GLY A 89 -39.31 12.91 15.77
C GLY A 89 -39.50 13.98 16.86
N ARG A 90 -39.84 13.53 18.07
CA ARG A 90 -40.02 14.43 19.23
C ARG A 90 -38.75 14.50 20.07
N VAL A 91 -38.32 15.69 20.39
CA VAL A 91 -37.22 15.93 21.35
C VAL A 91 -37.81 16.16 22.72
N VAL A 92 -37.40 15.38 23.69
CA VAL A 92 -37.97 15.36 25.06
C VAL A 92 -36.84 15.42 26.10
N ARG A 93 -37.23 15.73 27.36
CA ARG A 93 -36.25 15.67 28.47
C ARG A 93 -35.76 14.25 28.68
N ALA A 94 -34.45 14.08 28.79
CA ALA A 94 -33.84 12.83 29.15
C ALA A 94 -34.28 12.37 30.55
N PRO A 95 -34.47 11.06 30.79
CA PRO A 95 -34.80 10.52 32.10
C PRO A 95 -33.81 10.95 33.19
N LYS A 96 -32.55 11.13 32.80
CA LYS A 96 -31.48 11.65 33.66
C LYS A 96 -30.61 12.62 32.86
N PRO A 97 -30.50 13.88 33.25
CA PRO A 97 -29.56 14.81 32.64
C PRO A 97 -28.11 14.34 32.78
N MET A 98 -27.37 14.45 31.69
CA MET A 98 -25.95 14.05 31.64
C MET A 98 -25.10 15.28 31.31
N HIS A 99 -24.09 15.56 32.13
CA HIS A 99 -23.18 16.67 31.91
C HIS A 99 -21.76 16.22 32.24
N GLY A 100 -20.90 16.08 31.24
CA GLY A 100 -19.52 15.64 31.39
C GLY A 100 -19.36 14.20 31.88
N LYS A 101 -20.41 13.39 31.76
CA LYS A 101 -20.38 11.98 32.17
C LYS A 101 -20.30 11.07 30.96
N THR A 102 -19.73 9.91 31.15
CA THR A 102 -19.61 8.87 30.12
C THR A 102 -20.73 7.83 30.25
N SER A 103 -21.03 7.15 29.15
CA SER A 103 -21.90 5.97 29.09
C SER A 103 -21.36 4.99 28.06
N GLU A 104 -21.65 3.70 28.27
CA GLU A 104 -21.46 2.69 27.26
C GLU A 104 -22.52 2.84 26.17
N VAL A 105 -22.07 2.87 24.92
CA VAL A 105 -22.89 2.99 23.71
C VAL A 105 -22.71 1.71 22.88
N ARG A 106 -23.82 1.07 22.53
CA ARG A 106 -23.91 -0.02 21.57
C ARG A 106 -24.38 0.52 20.23
N HIS A 107 -24.01 -0.13 19.14
CA HIS A 107 -24.36 0.31 17.79
C HIS A 107 -24.49 -0.88 16.81
N ASP A 108 -25.03 -0.59 15.61
CA ASP A 108 -25.28 -1.61 14.57
C ASP A 108 -24.05 -1.97 13.72
N GLY A 109 -22.90 -1.36 13.95
CA GLY A 109 -21.66 -1.61 13.20
C GLY A 109 -21.63 -1.11 11.76
N ARG A 110 -22.61 -0.27 11.34
CA ARG A 110 -22.75 0.17 9.95
C ARG A 110 -22.35 1.65 9.78
N THR A 111 -22.02 2.05 8.56
CA THR A 111 -21.71 3.45 8.16
C THR A 111 -20.70 4.13 9.08
N ILE A 112 -21.08 5.19 9.82
CA ILE A 112 -20.18 5.90 10.75
C ILE A 112 -19.68 5.01 11.91
N PHE A 113 -20.34 3.89 12.19
CA PHE A 113 -19.96 2.92 13.23
C PHE A 113 -19.18 1.72 12.66
N ALA A 114 -18.96 1.64 11.36
CA ALA A 114 -18.27 0.50 10.74
C ALA A 114 -16.86 0.32 11.33
N GLY A 115 -16.54 -0.91 11.77
CA GLY A 115 -15.24 -1.28 12.33
C GLY A 115 -14.92 -0.72 13.72
N LEU A 116 -15.84 0.01 14.36
CA LEU A 116 -15.70 0.39 15.77
C LEU A 116 -15.93 -0.84 16.68
N PRO A 117 -15.43 -0.84 17.93
CA PRO A 117 -15.77 -1.87 18.91
C PRO A 117 -17.29 -1.92 19.13
N ASP A 118 -17.89 -3.13 19.25
CA ASP A 118 -19.33 -3.33 19.39
C ASP A 118 -19.97 -2.50 20.52
N THR A 119 -19.17 -2.15 21.52
CA THR A 119 -19.51 -1.26 22.62
C THR A 119 -18.35 -0.34 22.92
N PHE A 120 -18.60 0.94 23.11
CA PHE A 120 -17.57 1.91 23.46
C PHE A 120 -18.08 2.95 24.45
N THR A 121 -17.16 3.54 25.21
CA THR A 121 -17.47 4.64 26.14
C THR A 121 -17.55 5.96 25.37
N ALA A 122 -18.64 6.74 25.57
CA ALA A 122 -18.83 8.05 24.98
C ALA A 122 -19.23 9.11 26.01
N THR A 123 -18.74 10.33 25.79
CA THR A 123 -19.06 11.49 26.62
C THR A 123 -20.42 12.08 26.26
N ARG A 124 -21.19 12.48 27.26
CA ARG A 124 -22.54 13.04 27.12
C ARG A 124 -22.63 14.40 27.83
N TYR A 125 -23.21 15.39 27.14
CA TYR A 125 -23.50 16.73 27.65
C TYR A 125 -24.90 17.14 27.23
N HIS A 126 -25.94 16.40 27.63
CA HIS A 126 -27.32 16.69 27.19
C HIS A 126 -28.35 16.43 28.27
N SER A 127 -29.40 17.26 28.27
CA SER A 127 -30.61 17.07 29.06
C SER A 127 -31.84 16.75 28.21
N LEU A 128 -31.68 16.78 26.87
CA LEU A 128 -32.69 16.42 25.88
C LEU A 128 -32.25 15.22 25.07
N VAL A 129 -33.21 14.43 24.57
CA VAL A 129 -33.02 13.27 23.71
C VAL A 129 -34.15 13.15 22.70
N VAL A 130 -33.92 12.48 21.59
CA VAL A 130 -35.00 12.04 20.70
C VAL A 130 -35.75 10.90 21.39
N ALA A 131 -37.08 11.03 21.51
CA ALA A 131 -37.93 10.04 22.16
C ALA A 131 -37.94 8.75 21.30
N PRO A 132 -37.61 7.56 21.87
CA PRO A 132 -37.53 6.32 21.11
C PRO A 132 -38.84 5.94 20.41
N ASP A 133 -39.97 6.25 21.03
CA ASP A 133 -41.33 5.98 20.52
C ASP A 133 -41.76 6.93 19.39
N SER A 134 -40.96 7.92 19.07
CA SER A 134 -41.24 8.93 18.04
C SER A 134 -40.24 8.94 16.88
N VAL A 135 -39.35 7.95 16.84
CA VAL A 135 -38.40 7.85 15.72
C VAL A 135 -39.19 7.62 14.42
N PRO A 136 -39.05 8.53 13.42
CA PRO A 136 -39.84 8.43 12.19
C PRO A 136 -39.50 7.17 11.38
N ASP A 137 -40.43 6.65 10.58
CA ASP A 137 -40.26 5.43 9.77
C ASP A 137 -39.09 5.54 8.76
N CYS A 138 -38.80 6.75 8.27
CA CYS A 138 -37.66 6.99 7.37
C CYS A 138 -36.30 6.98 8.07
N MET A 139 -36.29 6.86 9.42
CA MET A 139 -35.09 6.81 10.24
C MET A 139 -34.93 5.42 10.87
N GLU A 140 -33.70 5.07 11.21
CA GLU A 140 -33.37 3.90 12.04
C GLU A 140 -32.50 4.33 13.22
N VAL A 141 -32.68 3.65 14.36
CA VAL A 141 -31.78 3.82 15.51
C VAL A 141 -30.52 3.05 15.22
N SER A 142 -29.40 3.76 15.07
CA SER A 142 -28.09 3.17 14.74
C SER A 142 -27.19 2.97 15.96
N ALA A 143 -27.49 3.65 17.11
CA ALA A 143 -26.78 3.45 18.37
C ALA A 143 -27.69 3.75 19.57
N TRP A 144 -27.41 3.07 20.71
CA TRP A 144 -28.23 3.16 21.93
C TRP A 144 -27.42 2.85 23.19
N THR A 145 -27.89 3.31 24.36
CA THR A 145 -27.40 2.89 25.66
C THR A 145 -28.16 1.66 26.16
N GLU A 146 -27.65 0.95 27.19
CA GLU A 146 -28.34 -0.17 27.83
C GLU A 146 -29.74 0.23 28.34
N GLY A 147 -29.93 1.48 28.79
CA GLY A 147 -31.22 2.04 29.19
C GLY A 147 -32.16 2.45 28.04
N GLY A 148 -31.87 2.09 26.79
CA GLY A 148 -32.72 2.35 25.63
C GLY A 148 -32.75 3.80 25.14
N ILE A 149 -31.82 4.66 25.60
CA ILE A 149 -31.69 6.02 25.09
C ILE A 149 -31.11 5.99 23.67
N VAL A 150 -31.75 6.66 22.74
CA VAL A 150 -31.27 6.81 21.35
C VAL A 150 -29.98 7.62 21.35
N MET A 151 -28.89 7.00 20.90
CA MET A 151 -27.57 7.58 20.85
C MET A 151 -27.07 7.78 19.42
N GLY A 152 -27.76 7.20 18.44
CA GLY A 152 -27.49 7.40 17.01
C GLY A 152 -28.76 7.23 16.18
N LEU A 153 -28.90 8.06 15.16
CA LEU A 153 -29.95 7.98 14.15
C LEU A 153 -29.32 7.99 12.75
N ARG A 154 -29.96 7.25 11.84
CA ARG A 154 -29.60 7.22 10.41
C ARG A 154 -30.83 7.27 9.55
N HIS A 155 -30.82 8.09 8.50
CA HIS A 155 -31.87 8.08 7.49
C HIS A 155 -31.69 6.85 6.57
N ARG A 156 -32.78 6.14 6.27
CA ARG A 156 -32.72 4.85 5.54
C ARG A 156 -32.27 4.99 4.09
N GLU A 157 -32.58 6.12 3.44
CA GLU A 157 -32.33 6.36 2.01
C GLU A 157 -31.34 7.49 1.73
N ARG A 158 -31.18 8.43 2.67
CA ARG A 158 -30.31 9.59 2.49
C ARG A 158 -29.08 9.48 3.38
N PRO A 159 -27.92 10.03 2.98
CA PRO A 159 -26.70 9.97 3.77
C PRO A 159 -26.71 10.95 4.94
N LEU A 160 -27.73 10.86 5.79
CA LEU A 160 -27.91 11.72 6.96
C LEU A 160 -27.81 10.86 8.22
N GLU A 161 -26.88 11.22 9.08
CA GLU A 161 -26.62 10.52 10.34
C GLU A 161 -26.47 11.50 11.49
N GLY A 162 -26.67 11.03 12.71
CA GLY A 162 -26.47 11.87 13.89
C GLY A 162 -26.15 11.04 15.11
N VAL A 163 -25.35 11.61 16.01
CA VAL A 163 -24.97 11.02 17.29
C VAL A 163 -25.32 11.95 18.45
N GLN A 164 -25.94 11.42 19.51
CA GLN A 164 -26.32 12.19 20.70
C GLN A 164 -25.14 12.48 21.62
N PHE A 165 -24.07 11.71 21.52
CA PHE A 165 -22.83 11.88 22.28
C PHE A 165 -21.85 12.80 21.54
N HIS A 166 -20.73 13.13 22.21
CA HIS A 166 -19.69 14.02 21.71
C HIS A 166 -18.48 13.24 21.17
N PRO A 167 -18.37 13.02 19.85
CA PRO A 167 -17.20 12.36 19.25
C PRO A 167 -15.93 13.19 19.35
N GLU A 168 -16.03 14.50 19.52
CA GLU A 168 -14.91 15.41 19.67
C GLU A 168 -14.34 15.48 21.10
N SER A 169 -14.97 14.77 22.04
CA SER A 169 -14.49 14.69 23.42
C SER A 169 -13.33 13.69 23.56
N ILE A 170 -12.30 14.07 24.31
CA ILE A 170 -11.12 13.22 24.58
C ILE A 170 -11.48 11.88 25.24
N LEU A 171 -12.58 11.85 26.02
CA LEU A 171 -13.06 10.64 26.67
C LEU A 171 -13.89 9.73 25.74
N THR A 172 -14.18 10.17 24.51
CA THR A 172 -14.77 9.35 23.46
C THR A 172 -13.65 8.83 22.56
N ALA A 173 -12.96 7.78 23.01
CA ALA A 173 -11.73 7.30 22.38
C ALA A 173 -11.87 6.93 20.88
N VAL A 174 -13.07 6.52 20.46
CA VAL A 174 -13.40 6.17 19.05
C VAL A 174 -13.89 7.37 18.22
N GLY A 175 -13.94 8.56 18.80
CA GLY A 175 -14.58 9.72 18.17
C GLY A 175 -13.93 10.13 16.84
N LYS A 176 -12.59 10.10 16.76
CA LYS A 176 -11.86 10.35 15.50
C LYS A 176 -12.14 9.29 14.44
N ASP A 177 -12.28 8.01 14.84
CA ASP A 177 -12.56 6.92 13.91
C ASP A 177 -13.99 7.05 13.35
N LEU A 178 -14.96 7.46 14.18
CA LEU A 178 -16.31 7.80 13.74
C LEU A 178 -16.29 8.94 12.71
N LEU A 179 -15.57 10.03 12.98
CA LEU A 179 -15.42 11.13 12.04
C LEU A 179 -14.70 10.72 10.75
N ARG A 180 -13.71 9.83 10.83
CA ARG A 180 -13.06 9.23 9.64
C ARG A 180 -14.06 8.47 8.78
N ASN A 181 -14.91 7.65 9.40
CA ASN A 181 -15.98 6.95 8.68
C ASN A 181 -16.93 7.94 8.00
N PHE A 182 -17.33 8.98 8.70
CA PHE A 182 -18.16 10.03 8.11
C PHE A 182 -17.48 10.70 6.90
N LEU A 183 -16.16 10.88 6.93
CA LEU A 183 -15.38 11.40 5.80
C LEU A 183 -15.22 10.39 4.65
N GLY A 184 -15.62 9.15 4.83
CA GLY A 184 -15.42 8.06 3.86
C GLY A 184 -13.99 7.53 3.82
N LEU A 185 -13.18 7.83 4.85
CA LEU A 185 -11.78 7.40 4.97
C LEU A 185 -11.63 6.00 5.57
N GLY A 186 -12.73 5.41 6.07
CA GLY A 186 -12.76 4.11 6.78
C GLY A 186 -12.11 4.16 8.17
N VAL A 187 -12.44 3.19 9.02
CA VAL A 187 -11.80 3.07 10.34
C VAL A 187 -10.33 2.72 10.17
N ARG A 188 -9.49 3.36 10.95
CA ARG A 188 -8.14 2.86 11.18
C ARG A 188 -8.21 1.58 12.00
N VAL A 189 -8.10 0.44 11.35
CA VAL A 189 -7.92 -0.80 12.10
C VAL A 189 -6.57 -0.70 12.80
N SER A 190 -6.61 -0.53 14.11
CA SER A 190 -5.40 -0.41 14.90
C SER A 190 -4.50 -1.63 14.67
N ILE A 191 -3.24 -1.40 14.29
CA ILE A 191 -2.22 -2.46 14.14
C ILE A 191 -2.16 -3.37 15.37
N LYS A 192 -2.58 -2.89 16.55
CA LYS A 192 -2.68 -3.67 17.79
C LYS A 192 -3.62 -4.86 17.67
N ARG A 193 -4.75 -4.74 16.94
CA ARG A 193 -5.68 -5.84 16.71
C ARG A 193 -5.01 -6.93 15.87
N HIS A 194 -4.32 -6.55 14.82
CA HIS A 194 -3.57 -7.48 13.97
C HIS A 194 -2.43 -8.16 14.73
N LEU A 195 -1.69 -7.39 15.55
CA LEU A 195 -0.66 -7.93 16.44
C LEU A 195 -1.20 -8.96 17.41
N ALA A 196 -2.32 -8.66 18.09
CA ALA A 196 -2.94 -9.60 19.06
C ALA A 196 -3.30 -10.93 18.41
N ARG A 197 -3.74 -10.93 17.15
CA ARG A 197 -4.01 -12.15 16.38
C ARG A 197 -2.74 -12.91 16.02
N LEU A 198 -1.74 -12.20 15.46
CA LEU A 198 -0.47 -12.82 15.06
C LEU A 198 0.28 -13.46 16.23
N VAL A 199 0.26 -12.82 17.41
CA VAL A 199 0.89 -13.38 18.64
C VAL A 199 0.20 -14.66 19.09
N ARG A 200 -1.10 -14.86 18.80
CA ARG A 200 -1.83 -16.12 19.03
C ARG A 200 -1.59 -17.16 17.93
N GLY A 201 -0.74 -16.88 16.93
CA GLY A 201 -0.47 -17.75 15.80
C GLY A 201 -1.54 -17.71 14.70
N GLU A 202 -2.52 -16.80 14.79
CA GLU A 202 -3.55 -16.62 13.76
C GLU A 202 -2.97 -15.99 12.50
N ARG A 203 -3.67 -16.19 11.38
CA ARG A 203 -3.33 -15.61 10.07
C ARG A 203 -4.14 -14.34 9.83
N LEU A 204 -3.58 -13.40 9.09
CA LEU A 204 -4.34 -12.25 8.60
C LEU A 204 -4.95 -12.56 7.23
N SER A 205 -6.15 -12.07 6.97
CA SER A 205 -6.69 -12.05 5.62
C SER A 205 -5.91 -11.05 4.75
N GLU A 206 -6.14 -11.07 3.45
CA GLU A 206 -5.51 -10.13 2.51
C GLU A 206 -5.86 -8.67 2.88
N GLU A 207 -7.12 -8.40 3.24
CA GLU A 207 -7.59 -7.07 3.64
C GLU A 207 -6.98 -6.62 4.97
N GLU A 208 -6.89 -7.52 5.93
CA GLU A 208 -6.27 -7.24 7.24
C GLU A 208 -4.76 -6.96 7.08
N ALA A 209 -4.08 -7.74 6.26
CA ALA A 209 -2.67 -7.52 5.94
C ALA A 209 -2.48 -6.18 5.20
N ALA A 210 -3.34 -5.87 4.22
CA ALA A 210 -3.29 -4.58 3.53
C ALA A 210 -3.52 -3.40 4.49
N SER A 211 -4.45 -3.55 5.46
CA SER A 211 -4.70 -2.57 6.51
C SER A 211 -3.49 -2.38 7.43
N ALA A 212 -2.87 -3.48 7.89
CA ALA A 212 -1.69 -3.43 8.75
C ALA A 212 -0.51 -2.74 8.04
N MET A 213 -0.24 -3.10 6.79
CA MET A 213 0.81 -2.46 5.99
C MET A 213 0.46 -0.99 5.70
N GLY A 214 -0.81 -0.67 5.45
CA GLY A 214 -1.29 0.70 5.30
C GLY A 214 -0.91 1.56 6.51
N ALA A 215 -1.21 1.09 7.72
CA ALA A 215 -0.87 1.79 8.96
C ALA A 215 0.65 2.01 9.13
N ILE A 216 1.48 1.05 8.68
CA ILE A 216 2.94 1.21 8.65
C ILE A 216 3.35 2.29 7.66
N MET A 217 2.84 2.22 6.42
CA MET A 217 3.21 3.14 5.33
C MET A 217 2.75 4.58 5.62
N ASP A 218 1.64 4.76 6.33
CA ASP A 218 1.10 6.06 6.70
C ASP A 218 1.77 6.64 7.98
N GLY A 219 2.73 5.89 8.58
CA GLY A 219 3.46 6.30 9.77
C GLY A 219 2.65 6.26 11.07
N GLU A 220 1.57 5.48 11.10
CA GLU A 220 0.65 5.37 12.23
C GLU A 220 1.08 4.32 13.25
N ALA A 221 1.93 3.38 12.82
CA ALA A 221 2.49 2.34 13.68
C ALA A 221 3.80 2.81 14.33
N THR A 222 3.95 2.51 15.63
CA THR A 222 5.24 2.76 16.32
C THR A 222 6.30 1.75 15.90
N SER A 223 7.58 2.09 16.08
CA SER A 223 8.70 1.16 15.81
C SER A 223 8.55 -0.18 16.53
N ALA A 224 8.09 -0.17 17.79
CA ALA A 224 7.83 -1.39 18.55
C ALA A 224 6.71 -2.24 17.94
N GLN A 225 5.63 -1.62 17.45
CA GLN A 225 4.53 -2.31 16.78
C GLN A 225 4.96 -2.91 15.44
N ILE A 226 5.74 -2.17 14.65
CA ILE A 226 6.28 -2.64 13.38
C ILE A 226 7.22 -3.82 13.63
N GLY A 227 8.16 -3.68 14.57
CA GLY A 227 9.10 -4.75 14.94
C GLY A 227 8.38 -6.01 15.40
N ALA A 228 7.39 -5.89 16.28
CA ALA A 228 6.60 -7.02 16.79
C ALA A 228 5.80 -7.71 15.67
N LEU A 229 5.16 -6.96 14.76
CA LEU A 229 4.43 -7.51 13.63
C LEU A 229 5.35 -8.29 12.69
N LEU A 230 6.48 -7.71 12.31
CA LEU A 230 7.43 -8.35 11.41
C LEU A 230 8.07 -9.59 12.05
N ALA A 231 8.41 -9.54 13.33
CA ALA A 231 8.96 -10.68 14.05
C ALA A 231 7.95 -11.83 14.21
N ALA A 232 6.69 -11.52 14.52
CA ALA A 232 5.62 -12.54 14.63
C ALA A 232 5.36 -13.23 13.29
N LEU A 233 5.33 -12.49 12.19
CA LEU A 233 5.20 -13.05 10.83
C LEU A 233 6.40 -13.92 10.48
N ALA A 234 7.62 -13.44 10.69
CA ALA A 234 8.85 -14.17 10.37
C ALA A 234 9.00 -15.47 11.19
N ALA A 235 8.58 -15.47 12.46
CA ALA A 235 8.63 -16.65 13.32
C ALA A 235 7.67 -17.76 12.89
N ARG A 236 6.49 -17.39 12.38
CA ARG A 236 5.46 -18.32 11.92
C ARG A 236 5.61 -18.70 10.44
N GLY A 237 6.18 -17.85 9.64
CA GLY A 237 6.14 -17.86 8.19
C GLY A 237 4.92 -17.11 7.63
N GLU A 238 5.15 -16.29 6.63
CA GLU A 238 4.13 -15.50 5.95
C GLU A 238 3.22 -16.37 5.07
N THR A 239 1.95 -15.99 4.95
CA THR A 239 1.00 -16.58 4.00
C THR A 239 0.91 -15.77 2.71
N GLU A 240 0.36 -16.38 1.64
CA GLU A 240 0.12 -15.68 0.37
C GLU A 240 -0.84 -14.49 0.57
N ASP A 241 -1.91 -14.65 1.37
CA ASP A 241 -2.85 -13.58 1.68
C ASP A 241 -2.14 -12.40 2.32
N GLU A 242 -1.29 -12.66 3.29
CA GLU A 242 -0.52 -11.61 3.98
C GLU A 242 0.45 -10.89 3.04
N VAL A 243 1.21 -11.64 2.24
CA VAL A 243 2.17 -11.05 1.30
C VAL A 243 1.47 -10.26 0.19
N VAL A 244 0.36 -10.79 -0.35
CA VAL A 244 -0.44 -10.07 -1.38
C VAL A 244 -1.07 -8.82 -0.79
N GLY A 245 -1.65 -8.87 0.40
CA GLY A 245 -2.22 -7.72 1.10
C GLY A 245 -1.18 -6.62 1.34
N PHE A 246 0.01 -7.00 1.83
CA PHE A 246 1.13 -6.07 2.02
C PHE A 246 1.56 -5.42 0.69
N ALA A 247 1.72 -6.22 -0.36
CA ALA A 247 2.12 -5.73 -1.67
C ALA A 247 1.08 -4.75 -2.26
N ARG A 248 -0.23 -5.04 -2.13
CA ARG A 248 -1.31 -4.14 -2.57
C ARG A 248 -1.27 -2.80 -1.85
N ALA A 249 -1.11 -2.80 -0.54
CA ALA A 249 -1.01 -1.57 0.25
C ALA A 249 0.20 -0.72 -0.14
N MET A 250 1.35 -1.35 -0.41
CA MET A 250 2.55 -0.66 -0.89
C MET A 250 2.38 -0.12 -2.31
N ARG A 251 1.82 -0.92 -3.25
CA ARG A 251 1.54 -0.50 -4.63
C ARG A 251 0.56 0.68 -4.71
N ALA A 252 -0.42 0.73 -3.80
CA ALA A 252 -1.40 1.82 -3.73
C ALA A 252 -0.75 3.17 -3.33
N ARG A 253 0.39 3.14 -2.64
CA ARG A 253 1.13 4.33 -2.15
C ARG A 253 2.40 4.61 -2.93
N ALA A 254 2.73 3.77 -3.91
CA ALA A 254 3.87 3.98 -4.77
C ALA A 254 3.63 5.13 -5.76
N VAL A 255 4.69 5.84 -6.11
CA VAL A 255 4.66 6.79 -7.23
C VAL A 255 4.53 5.96 -8.52
N PRO A 256 3.43 6.06 -9.28
CA PRO A 256 3.23 5.22 -10.46
C PRO A 256 4.18 5.61 -11.60
N LEU A 257 4.57 4.60 -12.40
CA LEU A 257 5.26 4.79 -13.66
C LEU A 257 4.47 4.08 -14.76
N SER A 258 4.35 4.72 -15.93
CA SER A 258 3.71 4.09 -17.09
C SER A 258 4.71 3.16 -17.79
N SER A 259 4.33 1.89 -17.99
CA SER A 259 5.16 0.94 -18.72
C SER A 259 4.29 -0.02 -19.53
N GLN A 260 4.39 0.06 -20.84
CA GLN A 260 3.67 -0.85 -21.73
C GLN A 260 4.62 -1.94 -22.22
N GLY A 261 4.26 -3.21 -22.01
CA GLY A 261 5.09 -4.34 -22.41
C GLY A 261 6.42 -4.49 -21.67
N ALA A 262 6.63 -3.74 -20.57
CA ALA A 262 7.88 -3.81 -19.84
C ALA A 262 8.01 -5.08 -19.01
N VAL A 263 9.26 -5.51 -18.84
CA VAL A 263 9.64 -6.58 -17.92
C VAL A 263 10.49 -6.07 -16.75
N ASP A 264 10.55 -6.85 -15.67
CA ASP A 264 11.50 -6.65 -14.58
C ASP A 264 12.36 -7.91 -14.39
N THR A 265 13.63 -7.69 -14.08
CA THR A 265 14.59 -8.75 -13.71
C THR A 265 15.12 -8.43 -12.32
N CYS A 266 14.68 -9.13 -11.32
CA CYS A 266 15.02 -8.84 -9.93
C CYS A 266 15.12 -10.13 -9.11
N GLY A 267 15.67 -10.04 -7.92
CA GLY A 267 15.67 -11.11 -6.92
C GLY A 267 15.23 -10.60 -5.57
N THR A 268 14.87 -11.51 -4.69
CA THR A 268 14.57 -11.17 -3.29
C THR A 268 15.84 -10.95 -2.48
N GLY A 269 16.99 -11.30 -3.05
CA GLY A 269 18.28 -11.27 -2.37
C GLY A 269 18.40 -12.32 -1.25
N GLY A 270 19.57 -12.32 -0.61
CA GLY A 270 19.80 -13.12 0.60
C GLY A 270 20.16 -14.57 0.34
N ASP A 271 20.69 -14.88 -0.82
CA ASP A 271 21.32 -16.16 -1.17
C ASP A 271 22.69 -16.32 -0.51
N GLY A 272 23.38 -15.21 -0.19
CA GLY A 272 24.71 -15.25 0.43
C GLY A 272 25.84 -15.69 -0.49
N ALA A 273 25.58 -15.87 -1.78
CA ALA A 273 26.55 -16.42 -2.73
C ALA A 273 27.66 -15.43 -3.14
N GLY A 274 27.43 -14.13 -2.95
CA GLY A 274 28.43 -13.11 -3.24
C GLY A 274 28.76 -12.98 -4.74
N THR A 275 27.80 -13.24 -5.61
CA THR A 275 27.94 -13.06 -7.05
C THR A 275 27.92 -11.57 -7.43
N PHE A 276 28.43 -11.25 -8.63
CA PHE A 276 28.19 -9.93 -9.19
C PHE A 276 26.71 -9.74 -9.55
N ASN A 277 26.28 -8.50 -9.86
CA ASN A 277 24.87 -8.16 -10.07
C ASN A 277 24.34 -8.66 -11.43
N ILE A 278 24.14 -9.99 -11.55
CA ILE A 278 23.80 -10.71 -12.79
C ILE A 278 22.53 -10.12 -13.42
N SER A 279 21.40 -10.06 -12.68
CA SER A 279 20.12 -9.55 -13.20
C SER A 279 20.19 -8.08 -13.62
N THR A 280 21.08 -7.27 -12.99
CA THR A 280 21.29 -5.88 -13.39
C THR A 280 21.98 -5.78 -14.74
N VAL A 281 23.02 -6.58 -14.97
CA VAL A 281 23.71 -6.62 -16.28
C VAL A 281 22.79 -7.21 -17.36
N ALA A 282 22.06 -8.29 -17.04
CA ALA A 282 21.09 -8.90 -17.94
C ALA A 282 19.99 -7.92 -18.39
N SER A 283 19.58 -6.99 -17.52
CA SER A 283 18.55 -6.02 -17.83
C SER A 283 18.91 -5.11 -19.04
N PHE A 284 20.17 -4.72 -19.18
CA PHE A 284 20.64 -3.94 -20.35
C PHE A 284 20.62 -4.78 -21.63
N VAL A 285 20.94 -6.07 -21.51
CA VAL A 285 20.92 -7.01 -22.64
C VAL A 285 19.48 -7.23 -23.12
N VAL A 286 18.54 -7.39 -22.20
CA VAL A 286 17.09 -7.52 -22.50
C VAL A 286 16.56 -6.29 -23.22
N ALA A 287 16.88 -5.10 -22.73
CA ALA A 287 16.51 -3.84 -23.38
C ALA A 287 17.12 -3.72 -24.79
N ALA A 288 18.37 -4.15 -24.97
CA ALA A 288 19.04 -4.16 -26.27
C ALA A 288 18.39 -5.15 -27.27
N CYS A 289 17.65 -6.15 -26.80
CA CYS A 289 16.83 -7.05 -27.62
C CYS A 289 15.44 -6.46 -27.95
N GLY A 290 15.16 -5.22 -27.58
CA GLY A 290 13.92 -4.52 -27.90
C GLY A 290 12.75 -4.81 -26.95
N VAL A 291 13.03 -5.33 -25.75
CA VAL A 291 12.05 -5.51 -24.67
C VAL A 291 12.25 -4.40 -23.64
N PRO A 292 11.26 -3.53 -23.38
CA PRO A 292 11.40 -2.49 -22.37
C PRO A 292 11.65 -3.10 -20.99
N VAL A 293 12.59 -2.52 -20.22
CA VAL A 293 12.92 -2.96 -18.87
C VAL A 293 12.69 -1.84 -17.87
N ALA A 294 11.79 -2.06 -16.91
CA ALA A 294 11.58 -1.20 -15.75
C ALA A 294 12.12 -1.89 -14.49
N LYS A 295 13.44 -1.81 -14.30
CA LYS A 295 14.12 -2.54 -13.22
C LYS A 295 13.86 -1.92 -11.87
N HIS A 296 13.16 -2.63 -10.98
CA HIS A 296 13.00 -2.23 -9.59
C HIS A 296 14.15 -2.75 -8.72
N GLY A 297 14.73 -1.87 -7.92
CA GLY A 297 15.86 -2.29 -7.10
C GLY A 297 16.21 -1.33 -5.96
N ASN A 298 17.19 -1.76 -5.15
CA ASN A 298 17.62 -1.03 -3.96
C ASN A 298 19.13 -1.20 -3.75
N ARG A 299 19.66 -0.49 -2.74
CA ARG A 299 20.97 -0.78 -2.18
C ARG A 299 20.94 -2.13 -1.47
N SER A 300 22.12 -2.74 -1.31
CA SER A 300 22.22 -3.99 -0.55
C SER A 300 21.83 -3.77 0.90
N ALA A 301 21.02 -4.68 1.45
CA ALA A 301 20.67 -4.69 2.87
C ALA A 301 21.61 -5.59 3.70
N SER A 302 22.18 -6.63 3.10
CA SER A 302 23.00 -7.67 3.78
C SER A 302 24.25 -8.07 3.00
N GLY A 303 24.33 -7.74 1.71
CA GLY A 303 25.47 -8.05 0.85
C GLY A 303 26.41 -6.86 0.66
N THR A 304 27.47 -7.06 -0.15
CA THR A 304 28.50 -6.06 -0.42
C THR A 304 28.08 -5.03 -1.48
N CYS A 305 27.14 -5.40 -2.41
CA CYS A 305 26.75 -4.56 -3.53
C CYS A 305 25.33 -4.88 -4.02
N GLY A 306 24.41 -3.96 -3.89
CA GLY A 306 23.06 -4.04 -4.46
C GLY A 306 22.98 -3.49 -5.89
N SER A 307 21.81 -3.63 -6.53
CA SER A 307 21.59 -3.09 -7.88
C SER A 307 21.80 -1.58 -7.98
N ALA A 308 21.35 -0.81 -6.97
CA ALA A 308 21.56 0.62 -6.93
C ALA A 308 23.04 0.98 -6.79
N ASP A 309 23.80 0.22 -5.99
CA ASP A 309 25.22 0.50 -5.74
C ASP A 309 26.07 0.28 -7.02
N VAL A 310 25.83 -0.79 -7.77
CA VAL A 310 26.54 -1.04 -9.02
C VAL A 310 26.13 -0.05 -10.11
N LEU A 311 24.87 0.34 -10.19
CA LEU A 311 24.39 1.33 -11.16
C LEU A 311 25.02 2.70 -10.93
N GLU A 312 25.11 3.12 -9.67
CA GLU A 312 25.79 4.37 -9.29
C GLU A 312 27.29 4.32 -9.64
N ALA A 313 27.96 3.16 -9.42
CA ALA A 313 29.36 2.95 -9.83
C ALA A 313 29.53 2.91 -11.36
N LEU A 314 28.49 2.52 -12.11
CA LEU A 314 28.43 2.62 -13.58
C LEU A 314 28.19 4.05 -14.06
N GLY A 315 27.86 5.00 -13.18
CA GLY A 315 27.56 6.37 -13.48
C GLY A 315 26.10 6.65 -13.81
N VAL A 316 25.19 5.73 -13.49
CA VAL A 316 23.74 5.92 -13.62
C VAL A 316 23.23 6.68 -12.41
N ARG A 317 22.51 7.77 -12.61
CA ARG A 317 21.87 8.53 -11.53
C ARG A 317 20.64 7.80 -11.02
N ILE A 318 20.74 7.16 -9.86
CA ILE A 318 19.66 6.31 -9.30
C ILE A 318 18.51 7.11 -8.67
N ASP A 319 18.75 8.36 -8.27
CA ASP A 319 17.78 9.25 -7.63
C ASP A 319 17.16 10.29 -8.59
N ALA A 320 17.22 10.03 -9.88
CA ALA A 320 16.71 10.92 -10.92
C ALA A 320 15.21 11.25 -10.72
N PRO A 321 14.71 12.44 -11.10
CA PRO A 321 13.30 12.79 -11.03
C PRO A 321 12.42 11.79 -11.78
N THR A 322 11.19 11.57 -11.31
CA THR A 322 10.25 10.60 -11.93
C THR A 322 10.04 10.86 -13.43
N ALA A 323 10.00 12.13 -13.85
CA ALA A 323 9.90 12.50 -15.27
C ALA A 323 11.12 12.03 -16.08
N SER A 324 12.34 12.13 -15.53
CA SER A 324 13.55 11.60 -16.19
C SER A 324 13.56 10.07 -16.23
N VAL A 325 13.07 9.42 -15.16
CA VAL A 325 12.93 7.95 -15.13
C VAL A 325 11.94 7.46 -16.19
N GLN A 326 10.81 8.16 -16.38
CA GLN A 326 9.85 7.85 -17.44
C GLN A 326 10.46 8.07 -18.82
N ARG A 327 11.07 9.23 -19.05
CA ARG A 327 11.74 9.55 -20.32
C ARG A 327 12.82 8.54 -20.67
N ALA A 328 13.64 8.12 -19.69
CA ALA A 328 14.65 7.08 -19.92
C ALA A 328 14.04 5.76 -20.42
N LEU A 329 12.92 5.34 -19.84
CA LEU A 329 12.21 4.15 -20.31
C LEU A 329 11.70 4.32 -21.75
N ASP A 330 11.11 5.48 -22.06
CA ASP A 330 10.48 5.74 -23.35
C ASP A 330 11.54 5.88 -24.48
N GLU A 331 12.69 6.51 -24.22
CA GLU A 331 13.72 6.79 -25.21
C GLU A 331 14.75 5.67 -25.37
N THR A 332 15.06 4.94 -24.28
CA THR A 332 16.15 3.97 -24.28
C THR A 332 15.67 2.52 -24.14
N GLY A 333 14.40 2.31 -23.78
CA GLY A 333 13.84 1.00 -23.44
C GLY A 333 14.33 0.48 -22.08
N TRP A 334 15.02 1.30 -21.27
CA TRP A 334 15.52 0.87 -19.96
C TRP A 334 15.42 1.99 -18.93
N THR A 335 15.02 1.63 -17.70
CA THR A 335 15.07 2.55 -16.57
C THR A 335 15.25 1.83 -15.24
N PHE A 336 15.68 2.59 -14.22
CA PHE A 336 15.84 2.10 -12.87
C PHE A 336 14.87 2.77 -11.89
N LEU A 337 14.12 1.96 -11.17
CA LEU A 337 13.16 2.37 -10.17
C LEU A 337 13.76 2.18 -8.78
N PHE A 338 14.38 3.22 -8.25
CA PHE A 338 15.03 3.18 -6.94
C PHE A 338 13.96 3.12 -5.84
N ALA A 339 13.88 2.00 -5.12
CA ALA A 339 12.82 1.70 -4.17
C ALA A 339 12.57 2.83 -3.14
N PRO A 340 13.57 3.47 -2.49
CA PRO A 340 13.33 4.56 -1.55
C PRO A 340 12.65 5.79 -2.16
N ARG A 341 12.85 6.03 -3.47
CA ARG A 341 12.22 7.15 -4.16
C ARG A 341 10.76 6.88 -4.50
N PHE A 342 10.47 5.69 -5.00
CA PHE A 342 9.11 5.31 -5.44
C PHE A 342 8.22 4.83 -4.30
N HIS A 343 8.81 4.39 -3.20
CA HIS A 343 8.14 3.92 -1.99
C HIS A 343 8.62 4.72 -0.76
N ALA A 344 8.52 6.05 -0.81
CA ALA A 344 8.99 6.92 0.27
C ALA A 344 8.41 6.56 1.66
N SER A 345 7.20 6.01 1.69
CA SER A 345 6.52 5.55 2.89
C SER A 345 7.22 4.40 3.61
N THR A 346 8.08 3.62 2.92
CA THR A 346 8.84 2.52 3.54
C THR A 346 9.87 2.99 4.58
N ARG A 347 10.19 4.29 4.61
CA ARG A 347 11.05 4.90 5.62
C ARG A 347 10.60 4.60 7.06
N HIS A 348 9.27 4.48 7.28
CA HIS A 348 8.70 4.19 8.60
C HIS A 348 9.07 2.78 9.11
N ALA A 349 9.32 1.84 8.20
CA ALA A 349 9.75 0.48 8.55
C ALA A 349 11.28 0.30 8.55
N ALA A 350 12.06 1.27 8.06
CA ALA A 350 13.50 1.11 7.86
C ALA A 350 14.26 0.88 9.17
N LEU A 351 14.00 1.69 10.20
CA LEU A 351 14.64 1.55 11.50
C LEU A 351 14.23 0.25 12.21
N PRO A 352 12.94 -0.07 12.40
CA PRO A 352 12.53 -1.35 13.00
C PRO A 352 13.13 -2.57 12.30
N ARG A 353 13.14 -2.61 10.97
CA ARG A 353 13.75 -3.71 10.20
C ARG A 353 15.23 -3.90 10.49
N ARG A 354 15.97 -2.80 10.58
CA ARG A 354 17.41 -2.84 10.89
C ARG A 354 17.67 -3.32 12.31
N GLU A 355 16.85 -2.88 13.28
CA GLU A 355 17.02 -3.22 14.70
C GLU A 355 16.71 -4.69 15.00
N ILE A 356 15.66 -5.27 14.36
CA ILE A 356 15.35 -6.70 14.54
C ILE A 356 16.34 -7.63 13.83
N GLY A 357 17.05 -7.17 12.80
CA GLY A 357 18.20 -7.87 12.19
C GLY A 357 17.89 -9.22 11.53
N VAL A 358 16.62 -9.58 11.31
CA VAL A 358 16.22 -10.84 10.68
C VAL A 358 15.51 -10.60 9.34
N ARG A 359 15.42 -11.64 8.50
CA ARG A 359 14.57 -11.58 7.30
C ARG A 359 13.10 -11.49 7.69
N THR A 360 12.34 -10.68 6.96
CA THR A 360 10.93 -10.40 7.22
C THR A 360 10.15 -10.40 5.91
N ALA A 361 8.83 -10.26 5.98
CA ALA A 361 7.96 -10.09 4.81
C ALA A 361 8.51 -9.07 3.80
N PHE A 362 9.16 -7.99 4.24
CA PHE A 362 9.75 -7.00 3.35
C PHE A 362 10.80 -7.55 2.38
N ASN A 363 11.44 -8.66 2.72
CA ASN A 363 12.40 -9.31 1.81
C ASN A 363 11.71 -10.01 0.62
N LEU A 364 10.43 -10.35 0.75
CA LEU A 364 9.62 -10.92 -0.32
C LEU A 364 8.93 -9.84 -1.17
N LEU A 365 8.73 -8.64 -0.61
CA LEU A 365 7.89 -7.61 -1.21
C LEU A 365 8.56 -6.84 -2.35
N GLY A 366 9.92 -6.81 -2.41
CA GLY A 366 10.64 -6.07 -3.44
C GLY A 366 10.16 -6.37 -4.87
N PRO A 367 10.21 -7.63 -5.33
CA PRO A 367 9.73 -8.04 -6.65
C PRO A 367 8.22 -7.84 -6.86
N LEU A 368 7.43 -7.86 -5.79
CA LEU A 368 5.98 -7.77 -5.83
C LEU A 368 5.46 -6.33 -5.88
N THR A 369 6.32 -5.33 -5.69
CA THR A 369 5.91 -3.93 -5.52
C THR A 369 6.49 -2.99 -6.58
N ASN A 370 6.96 -3.50 -7.70
CA ASN A 370 7.47 -2.66 -8.79
C ASN A 370 6.41 -1.60 -9.20
N PRO A 371 6.75 -0.30 -9.13
CA PRO A 371 5.83 0.80 -9.43
C PRO A 371 5.33 0.82 -10.88
N ALA A 372 6.11 0.27 -11.81
CA ALA A 372 5.76 0.17 -13.23
C ALA A 372 4.76 -0.96 -13.51
N ARG A 373 4.51 -1.86 -12.55
CA ARG A 373 3.62 -3.03 -12.71
C ARG A 373 3.91 -3.80 -14.00
N PRO A 374 5.14 -4.29 -14.20
CA PRO A 374 5.56 -4.91 -15.44
C PRO A 374 4.67 -6.10 -15.81
N GLU A 375 4.45 -6.32 -17.11
CA GLU A 375 3.64 -7.43 -17.62
C GLU A 375 4.35 -8.77 -17.45
N GLY A 376 5.68 -8.77 -17.48
CA GLY A 376 6.54 -9.93 -17.32
C GLY A 376 7.59 -9.74 -16.25
N GLN A 377 7.93 -10.81 -15.50
CA GLN A 377 8.98 -10.75 -14.48
C GLN A 377 9.81 -12.03 -14.43
N VAL A 378 11.14 -11.88 -14.28
CA VAL A 378 12.00 -12.95 -13.79
C VAL A 378 12.41 -12.62 -12.37
N VAL A 379 12.03 -13.47 -11.43
CA VAL A 379 12.22 -13.21 -9.99
C VAL A 379 13.05 -14.34 -9.37
N GLY A 380 14.23 -13.98 -8.90
CA GLY A 380 15.09 -14.92 -8.16
C GLY A 380 14.71 -15.03 -6.68
N VAL A 381 14.82 -16.26 -6.15
CA VAL A 381 14.56 -16.55 -4.73
C VAL A 381 15.66 -17.42 -4.12
N PRO A 382 16.00 -17.23 -2.82
CA PRO A 382 17.11 -17.94 -2.19
C PRO A 382 16.80 -19.41 -1.84
N LYS A 383 15.54 -19.85 -2.00
CA LYS A 383 15.10 -21.19 -1.66
C LYS A 383 14.07 -21.71 -2.68
N PRO A 384 14.15 -22.98 -3.11
CA PRO A 384 13.29 -23.52 -4.16
C PRO A 384 11.80 -23.54 -3.78
N GLU A 385 11.46 -23.74 -2.50
CA GLU A 385 10.07 -23.75 -2.03
C GLU A 385 9.38 -22.38 -2.14
N LEU A 386 10.13 -21.29 -2.29
CA LEU A 386 9.58 -19.96 -2.54
C LEU A 386 9.18 -19.73 -4.00
N THR A 387 9.61 -20.59 -4.93
CA THR A 387 9.29 -20.38 -6.36
C THR A 387 7.79 -20.48 -6.62
N PRO A 388 7.04 -21.51 -6.18
CA PRO A 388 5.59 -21.54 -6.37
C PRO A 388 4.84 -20.51 -5.50
N PHE A 389 5.36 -20.20 -4.32
CA PHE A 389 4.76 -19.23 -3.42
C PHE A 389 4.70 -17.82 -4.05
N LEU A 390 5.85 -17.30 -4.50
CA LEU A 390 5.90 -15.98 -5.14
C LEU A 390 5.22 -15.95 -6.50
N ALA A 391 5.25 -17.06 -7.26
CA ALA A 391 4.52 -17.14 -8.53
C ALA A 391 3.01 -16.98 -8.32
N ARG A 392 2.42 -17.59 -7.27
CA ARG A 392 1.01 -17.38 -6.90
C ARG A 392 0.74 -15.94 -6.46
N CYS A 393 1.61 -15.37 -5.64
CA CYS A 393 1.49 -13.96 -5.24
C CYS A 393 1.50 -13.01 -6.45
N LEU A 394 2.40 -13.20 -7.40
CA LEU A 394 2.49 -12.41 -8.64
C LEU A 394 1.19 -12.53 -9.47
N GLY A 395 0.66 -13.74 -9.62
CA GLY A 395 -0.60 -13.96 -10.33
C GLY A 395 -1.78 -13.21 -9.69
N ARG A 396 -1.91 -13.28 -8.37
CA ARG A 396 -2.95 -12.55 -7.61
C ARG A 396 -2.78 -11.03 -7.70
N LEU A 397 -1.57 -10.55 -7.93
CA LEU A 397 -1.25 -9.14 -8.11
C LEU A 397 -1.37 -8.65 -9.57
N GLY A 398 -1.79 -9.55 -10.50
CA GLY A 398 -2.10 -9.23 -11.88
C GLY A 398 -0.93 -9.34 -12.86
N THR A 399 0.21 -9.92 -12.46
CA THR A 399 1.32 -10.21 -13.39
C THR A 399 0.87 -11.26 -14.40
N ARG A 400 1.09 -11.01 -15.70
CA ARG A 400 0.59 -11.89 -16.78
C ARG A 400 1.48 -13.11 -17.02
N ARG A 401 2.79 -12.91 -16.95
CA ARG A 401 3.77 -13.98 -17.10
C ARG A 401 4.96 -13.76 -16.17
N ALA A 402 5.40 -14.80 -15.47
CA ALA A 402 6.59 -14.72 -14.63
C ALA A 402 7.31 -16.05 -14.59
N TRP A 403 8.62 -15.99 -14.46
CA TRP A 403 9.46 -17.09 -14.01
C TRP A 403 9.99 -16.74 -12.63
N VAL A 404 9.64 -17.55 -11.63
CA VAL A 404 10.26 -17.47 -10.29
C VAL A 404 11.29 -18.60 -10.23
N VAL A 405 12.54 -18.23 -9.96
CA VAL A 405 13.69 -19.12 -10.20
C VAL A 405 14.56 -19.29 -8.95
N HIS A 406 15.15 -20.48 -8.82
CA HIS A 406 16.17 -20.80 -7.81
C HIS A 406 17.24 -21.70 -8.44
N GLY A 407 18.48 -21.23 -8.53
CA GLY A 407 19.58 -21.94 -9.19
C GLY A 407 20.70 -22.37 -8.25
N CYS A 408 20.66 -23.58 -7.70
CA CYS A 408 21.76 -24.15 -6.86
C CYS A 408 22.21 -23.21 -5.73
N GLY A 409 21.27 -22.62 -4.99
CA GLY A 409 21.57 -21.69 -3.91
C GLY A 409 21.63 -20.22 -4.33
N LEU A 410 21.44 -19.89 -5.61
CA LEU A 410 21.34 -18.51 -6.12
C LEU A 410 19.89 -18.07 -6.27
N ASP A 411 19.64 -16.79 -6.08
CA ASP A 411 18.41 -16.13 -6.49
C ASP A 411 18.48 -15.63 -7.96
N GLU A 412 19.05 -16.46 -8.83
CA GLU A 412 19.23 -16.26 -10.29
C GLU A 412 19.17 -17.63 -11.01
N LEU A 413 19.04 -17.65 -12.35
CA LEU A 413 19.39 -18.83 -13.10
C LEU A 413 20.91 -19.04 -13.06
N THR A 414 21.37 -20.30 -12.93
CA THR A 414 22.75 -20.62 -12.66
C THR A 414 23.40 -21.45 -13.78
N LEU A 415 24.74 -21.34 -13.87
CA LEU A 415 25.56 -22.25 -14.68
C LEU A 415 26.09 -23.46 -13.87
N ALA A 416 25.93 -23.44 -12.53
CA ALA A 416 26.52 -24.46 -11.66
C ALA A 416 25.70 -25.75 -11.58
N GLY A 417 24.56 -25.81 -12.26
CA GLY A 417 23.70 -26.99 -12.26
C GLY A 417 22.27 -26.66 -12.67
N GLU A 418 21.33 -27.35 -12.06
CA GLU A 418 19.90 -27.21 -12.36
C GLU A 418 19.31 -25.97 -11.69
N THR A 419 18.44 -25.25 -12.40
CA THR A 419 17.63 -24.16 -11.88
C THR A 419 16.17 -24.61 -11.79
N THR A 420 15.59 -24.59 -10.62
CA THR A 420 14.14 -24.75 -10.43
C THR A 420 13.41 -23.49 -10.91
N VAL A 421 12.43 -23.66 -11.78
CA VAL A 421 11.60 -22.60 -12.34
C VAL A 421 10.14 -22.89 -12.02
N THR A 422 9.43 -21.94 -11.41
CA THR A 422 7.97 -21.94 -11.43
C THR A 422 7.49 -20.83 -12.37
N GLU A 423 6.92 -21.24 -13.49
CA GLU A 423 6.31 -20.37 -14.49
C GLU A 423 4.86 -20.04 -14.11
N LEU A 424 4.52 -18.77 -14.13
CA LEU A 424 3.16 -18.24 -14.20
C LEU A 424 2.88 -17.85 -15.65
N HIS A 425 1.85 -18.45 -16.27
CA HIS A 425 1.44 -18.07 -17.63
C HIS A 425 -0.06 -18.32 -17.81
N GLY A 426 -0.80 -17.31 -18.29
CA GLY A 426 -2.23 -17.43 -18.55
C GLY A 426 -3.07 -17.82 -17.32
N GLY A 427 -2.62 -17.46 -16.11
CA GLY A 427 -3.25 -17.85 -14.84
C GLY A 427 -2.91 -19.25 -14.35
N GLY A 428 -2.22 -20.07 -15.15
CA GLY A 428 -1.70 -21.39 -14.79
C GLY A 428 -0.29 -21.32 -14.19
N LEU A 429 0.04 -22.32 -13.37
CA LEU A 429 1.38 -22.50 -12.80
C LEU A 429 1.97 -23.84 -13.24
N ARG A 430 3.23 -23.82 -13.62
CA ARG A 430 4.00 -25.01 -13.93
C ARG A 430 5.39 -24.93 -13.32
N THR A 431 5.80 -25.95 -12.58
CA THR A 431 7.18 -26.05 -12.07
C THR A 431 7.95 -27.05 -12.89
N PHE A 432 9.15 -26.67 -13.30
CA PHE A 432 10.10 -27.48 -14.06
C PHE A 432 11.53 -27.07 -13.73
N ALA A 433 12.49 -27.87 -14.21
CA ALA A 433 13.90 -27.55 -14.09
C ALA A 433 14.45 -27.14 -15.45
N VAL A 434 15.50 -26.31 -15.44
CA VAL A 434 16.30 -25.97 -16.61
C VAL A 434 17.79 -26.14 -16.30
N THR A 435 18.55 -26.51 -17.29
CA THR A 435 20.02 -26.67 -17.20
C THR A 435 20.72 -25.74 -18.18
N PRO A 436 22.00 -25.37 -17.94
CA PRO A 436 22.80 -24.60 -18.90
C PRO A 436 22.85 -25.24 -20.29
N ALA A 437 22.96 -26.55 -20.36
CA ALA A 437 23.05 -27.33 -21.61
C ALA A 437 21.78 -27.18 -22.49
N GLU A 438 20.60 -27.08 -21.89
CA GLU A 438 19.35 -26.81 -22.63
C GLU A 438 19.36 -25.43 -23.29
N ALA A 439 20.03 -24.46 -22.67
CA ALA A 439 20.26 -23.12 -23.22
C ALA A 439 21.44 -23.07 -24.23
N GLY A 440 22.19 -24.18 -24.40
CA GLY A 440 23.37 -24.25 -25.25
C GLY A 440 24.60 -23.58 -24.63
N LEU A 441 24.69 -23.58 -23.29
CA LEU A 441 25.77 -22.98 -22.51
C LEU A 441 26.52 -24.09 -21.75
N ASP A 442 27.81 -23.86 -21.53
CA ASP A 442 28.63 -24.76 -20.73
C ASP A 442 28.40 -24.53 -19.23
N PRO A 443 28.42 -25.60 -18.40
CA PRO A 443 28.36 -25.46 -16.96
C PRO A 443 29.63 -24.77 -16.42
N ALA A 444 29.47 -24.02 -15.33
CA ALA A 444 30.59 -23.37 -14.65
C ALA A 444 30.33 -23.31 -13.13
N PRO A 445 31.39 -23.39 -12.30
CA PRO A 445 31.26 -23.36 -10.86
C PRO A 445 30.84 -21.96 -10.38
N LEU A 446 30.18 -21.88 -9.20
CA LEU A 446 29.69 -20.60 -8.63
C LEU A 446 30.82 -19.59 -8.38
N GLU A 447 32.01 -20.06 -8.06
CA GLU A 447 33.20 -19.23 -7.83
C GLU A 447 33.57 -18.39 -9.04
N ALA A 448 33.29 -18.86 -10.26
CA ALA A 448 33.52 -18.11 -11.50
C ALA A 448 32.61 -16.88 -11.61
N LEU A 449 31.50 -16.85 -10.86
CA LEU A 449 30.50 -15.76 -10.84
C LEU A 449 30.70 -14.78 -9.70
N ARG A 450 31.75 -14.94 -8.89
CA ARG A 450 32.02 -14.12 -7.73
C ARG A 450 32.18 -12.65 -8.13
N GLY A 451 31.49 -11.79 -7.37
CA GLY A 451 31.59 -10.34 -7.45
C GLY A 451 32.51 -9.75 -6.37
N GLY A 452 32.36 -8.46 -6.13
CA GLY A 452 33.11 -7.70 -5.14
C GLY A 452 32.36 -6.48 -4.67
N ASP A 453 33.10 -5.41 -4.43
CA ASP A 453 32.53 -4.09 -4.12
C ASP A 453 31.83 -3.47 -5.36
N PRO A 454 31.13 -2.35 -5.22
CA PRO A 454 30.44 -1.71 -6.35
C PRO A 454 31.33 -1.38 -7.55
N ARG A 455 32.59 -1.00 -7.31
CA ARG A 455 33.55 -0.67 -8.39
C ARG A 455 33.98 -1.94 -9.15
N ALA A 456 34.29 -3.00 -8.42
CA ALA A 456 34.63 -4.29 -9.02
C ALA A 456 33.45 -4.85 -9.85
N ASN A 457 32.22 -4.78 -9.32
CA ASN A 457 31.04 -5.23 -10.04
C ASN A 457 30.72 -4.35 -11.26
N ALA A 458 30.95 -3.05 -11.20
CA ALA A 458 30.83 -2.16 -12.35
C ALA A 458 31.85 -2.47 -13.45
N ALA A 459 33.09 -2.83 -13.08
CA ALA A 459 34.09 -3.27 -14.04
C ALA A 459 33.67 -4.59 -14.72
N ILE A 460 33.20 -5.58 -13.96
CA ILE A 460 32.67 -6.84 -14.50
C ILE A 460 31.50 -6.56 -15.46
N ALA A 461 30.57 -5.70 -15.06
CA ALA A 461 29.43 -5.34 -15.91
C ALA A 461 29.88 -4.75 -17.26
N ARG A 462 30.84 -3.80 -17.24
CA ARG A 462 31.39 -3.23 -18.47
C ARG A 462 32.12 -4.25 -19.32
N GLU A 463 32.94 -5.13 -18.73
CA GLU A 463 33.63 -6.22 -19.46
C GLU A 463 32.61 -7.11 -20.18
N VAL A 464 31.56 -7.57 -19.49
CA VAL A 464 30.51 -8.41 -20.07
C VAL A 464 29.77 -7.68 -21.20
N LEU A 465 29.33 -6.43 -20.97
CA LEU A 465 28.60 -5.65 -21.96
C LEU A 465 29.47 -5.27 -23.17
N SER A 466 30.80 -5.26 -23.02
CA SER A 466 31.78 -5.04 -24.10
C SER A 466 32.17 -6.32 -24.85
N GLY A 467 31.56 -7.46 -24.54
CA GLY A 467 31.75 -8.72 -25.29
C GLY A 467 32.75 -9.69 -24.72
N ALA A 468 33.31 -9.46 -23.52
CA ALA A 468 34.22 -10.40 -22.88
C ALA A 468 33.56 -11.79 -22.74
N ARG A 469 34.27 -12.85 -23.19
CA ARG A 469 33.78 -14.24 -23.16
C ARG A 469 33.99 -14.88 -21.80
N GLY A 470 33.23 -15.94 -21.51
CA GLY A 470 33.40 -16.76 -20.32
C GLY A 470 32.17 -16.79 -19.40
N PRO A 471 32.27 -17.50 -18.24
CA PRO A 471 31.11 -17.78 -17.38
C PRO A 471 30.31 -16.59 -16.93
N ARG A 472 30.94 -15.42 -16.71
CA ARG A 472 30.24 -14.20 -16.33
C ARG A 472 29.30 -13.67 -17.42
N ARG A 473 29.74 -13.77 -18.68
CA ARG A 473 28.90 -13.47 -19.84
C ARG A 473 27.77 -14.49 -19.95
N ASP A 474 28.12 -15.78 -19.86
CA ASP A 474 27.21 -16.88 -20.12
C ASP A 474 26.04 -16.89 -19.12
N VAL A 475 26.28 -16.60 -17.82
CA VAL A 475 25.20 -16.45 -16.84
C VAL A 475 24.32 -15.24 -17.11
N VAL A 476 24.88 -14.14 -17.62
CA VAL A 476 24.11 -12.98 -18.05
C VAL A 476 23.23 -13.33 -19.25
N LEU A 477 23.77 -14.06 -20.24
CA LEU A 477 23.00 -14.55 -21.38
C LEU A 477 21.83 -15.44 -20.95
N LEU A 478 22.06 -16.35 -20.00
CA LEU A 478 21.03 -17.26 -19.47
C LEU A 478 19.87 -16.50 -18.81
N ASN A 479 20.21 -15.54 -17.94
CA ASN A 479 19.20 -14.73 -17.24
C ASN A 479 18.49 -13.75 -18.19
N ALA A 480 19.18 -13.17 -19.17
CA ALA A 480 18.56 -12.37 -20.21
C ALA A 480 17.62 -13.22 -21.08
N ALA A 481 18.03 -14.45 -21.46
CA ALA A 481 17.20 -15.38 -22.22
C ALA A 481 15.88 -15.70 -21.49
N ALA A 482 15.93 -15.95 -20.18
CA ALA A 482 14.73 -16.18 -19.38
C ALA A 482 13.77 -14.97 -19.45
N ALA A 483 14.28 -13.75 -19.36
CA ALA A 483 13.48 -12.53 -19.48
C ALA A 483 12.89 -12.36 -20.91
N LEU A 484 13.65 -12.73 -21.95
CA LEU A 484 13.15 -12.72 -23.34
C LEU A 484 12.04 -13.76 -23.55
N VAL A 485 12.15 -14.95 -22.95
CA VAL A 485 11.09 -15.96 -22.97
C VAL A 485 9.85 -15.47 -22.25
N VAL A 486 10.00 -14.88 -21.05
CA VAL A 486 8.89 -14.28 -20.29
C VAL A 486 8.22 -13.15 -21.06
N ALA A 487 8.99 -12.33 -21.77
CA ALA A 487 8.47 -11.26 -22.64
C ALA A 487 7.78 -11.79 -23.93
N GLY A 488 7.88 -13.07 -24.21
CA GLY A 488 7.41 -13.65 -25.48
C GLY A 488 8.26 -13.25 -26.71
N ARG A 489 9.48 -12.76 -26.47
CA ARG A 489 10.43 -12.35 -27.53
C ARG A 489 11.27 -13.53 -28.04
N ALA A 490 11.44 -14.55 -27.24
CA ALA A 490 12.09 -15.80 -27.60
C ALA A 490 11.16 -16.98 -27.30
N ALA A 491 11.20 -18.02 -28.14
CA ALA A 491 10.38 -19.22 -27.98
C ALA A 491 10.93 -20.12 -26.85
N ASP A 492 12.25 -20.13 -26.68
CA ASP A 492 12.97 -20.94 -25.69
C ASP A 492 14.28 -20.26 -25.23
N LEU A 493 14.94 -20.87 -24.24
CA LEU A 493 16.20 -20.33 -23.69
C LEU A 493 17.32 -20.28 -24.75
N ARG A 494 17.40 -21.25 -25.64
CA ARG A 494 18.45 -21.33 -26.67
C ARG A 494 18.33 -20.20 -27.68
N GLU A 495 17.11 -19.87 -28.09
CA GLU A 495 16.84 -18.71 -28.92
C GLU A 495 17.15 -17.41 -28.19
N GLY A 496 16.72 -17.31 -26.92
CA GLY A 496 16.99 -16.14 -26.07
C GLY A 496 18.49 -15.91 -25.89
N VAL A 497 19.29 -16.95 -25.64
CA VAL A 497 20.76 -16.84 -25.53
C VAL A 497 21.37 -16.33 -26.84
N ARG A 498 20.92 -16.81 -28.00
CA ARG A 498 21.42 -16.33 -29.30
C ARG A 498 21.13 -14.83 -29.50
N GLN A 499 19.90 -14.39 -29.21
CA GLN A 499 19.51 -12.99 -29.31
C GLN A 499 20.31 -12.10 -28.34
N ALA A 500 20.46 -12.54 -27.10
CA ALA A 500 21.23 -11.86 -26.06
C ALA A 500 22.73 -11.77 -26.42
N ALA A 501 23.32 -12.87 -26.94
CA ALA A 501 24.72 -12.88 -27.38
C ALA A 501 24.95 -11.89 -28.52
N GLN A 502 24.08 -11.88 -29.52
CA GLN A 502 24.14 -10.95 -30.62
C GLN A 502 24.03 -9.48 -30.14
N ALA A 503 23.13 -9.18 -29.18
CA ALA A 503 22.96 -7.83 -28.64
C ALA A 503 24.24 -7.32 -27.91
N ILE A 504 24.99 -8.22 -27.29
CA ILE A 504 26.29 -7.89 -26.70
C ILE A 504 27.35 -7.72 -27.79
N ASP A 505 27.44 -8.68 -28.72
CA ASP A 505 28.49 -8.69 -29.77
C ASP A 505 28.37 -7.51 -30.74
N ASP A 506 27.15 -7.04 -30.99
CA ASP A 506 26.86 -5.83 -31.80
C ASP A 506 27.06 -4.52 -31.01
N GLY A 507 27.42 -4.56 -29.74
CA GLY A 507 27.59 -3.40 -28.86
C GLY A 507 26.29 -2.72 -28.41
N ARG A 508 25.12 -3.25 -28.80
CA ARG A 508 23.81 -2.66 -28.46
C ARG A 508 23.55 -2.65 -26.95
N ALA A 509 23.97 -3.70 -26.23
CA ALA A 509 23.80 -3.80 -24.79
C ALA A 509 24.58 -2.70 -24.03
N LEU A 510 25.82 -2.43 -24.42
CA LEU A 510 26.61 -1.34 -23.88
C LEU A 510 26.01 0.04 -24.24
N ALA A 511 25.51 0.18 -25.46
CA ALA A 511 24.86 1.42 -25.90
C ALA A 511 23.59 1.75 -25.10
N VAL A 512 22.83 0.74 -24.64
CA VAL A 512 21.68 0.96 -23.72
C VAL A 512 22.16 1.56 -22.41
N LEU A 513 23.23 1.02 -21.80
CA LEU A 513 23.79 1.60 -20.56
C LEU A 513 24.20 3.05 -20.75
N GLU A 514 24.91 3.39 -21.82
CA GLU A 514 25.39 4.76 -22.03
C GLU A 514 24.22 5.75 -22.27
N ARG A 515 23.25 5.37 -23.10
CA ARG A 515 22.03 6.20 -23.31
C ARG A 515 21.19 6.35 -22.03
N ALA A 516 21.07 5.29 -21.22
CA ALA A 516 20.37 5.37 -19.95
C ALA A 516 21.06 6.33 -18.97
N ARG A 517 22.41 6.34 -18.94
CA ARG A 517 23.18 7.31 -18.15
C ARG A 517 22.87 8.75 -18.56
N GLU A 518 22.85 9.03 -19.86
CA GLU A 518 22.54 10.35 -20.39
C GLU A 518 21.11 10.79 -20.09
N ALA A 519 20.13 9.89 -20.28
CA ALA A 519 18.72 10.19 -20.06
C ALA A 519 18.35 10.42 -18.57
N LEU A 520 19.13 9.81 -17.65
CA LEU A 520 18.94 9.92 -16.20
C LEU A 520 19.83 10.99 -15.53
N ALA A 521 20.73 11.62 -16.26
CA ALA A 521 21.68 12.62 -15.76
C ALA A 521 21.03 13.91 -15.14
#